data_f1c92cec2aaf9c281be0479d6a6c7642
#
_entry.id   f1c92cec2aaf9c281be0479d6a6c7642
#
_cell.length_a   1.000
_cell.length_b   1.000
_cell.length_c   1.000
_cell.angle_alpha   90.00
_cell.angle_beta   90.00
_cell.angle_gamma   90.00
#
_symmetry.space_group_name_H-M   'P 1'
#
loop_
_entity.id
_entity.type
_entity.pdbx_description
1 polymer ?
#
loop_
_entity_poly.entity_id
_entity_poly.type
_entity_poly.pdbx_seq_one_letter_code
_entity_poly.pdbx_strand_id
1 'polypeptide(L)'
;RHAMLASMSQPDVRPAPTRTLSSSDFAVPRDDRYFEDYVTGAVYEYGYLTVTEAEILDFARRFDPQPIHVDPGFAATGPFGGLIASGWHTSSMMMRLFADHYLSRVASIASPGIGELRWPAPVRPGDRLRLRATIVDARPSRSKPDRGLVRTKGELINQDDQVVLSLVAMNLLGRREPGQLP
;
A
#
# COMPACT_ATOMS: atom_id res chain seq x y z
N ARG A 1 3.82 28.06 -48.35
CA ARG A 1 3.40 28.60 -47.03
C ARG A 1 3.32 27.40 -46.09
N HIS A 2 4.39 27.22 -45.29
CA HIS A 2 4.42 26.21 -44.22
C HIS A 2 3.85 26.83 -42.96
N ALA A 3 2.79 26.28 -42.44
CA ALA A 3 2.27 26.63 -41.14
C ALA A 3 3.08 25.87 -40.07
N MET A 4 3.80 26.59 -39.23
CA MET A 4 4.41 26.08 -38.00
C MET A 4 3.30 25.79 -37.00
N LEU A 5 3.12 24.50 -36.69
CA LEU A 5 2.36 24.09 -35.53
C LEU A 5 3.20 24.34 -34.27
N ALA A 6 2.78 25.33 -33.50
CA ALA A 6 3.36 25.59 -32.18
C ALA A 6 3.01 24.40 -31.26
N SER A 7 4.05 23.73 -30.77
CA SER A 7 3.95 22.76 -29.70
C SER A 7 3.49 23.46 -28.42
N MET A 8 2.25 23.29 -28.02
CA MET A 8 1.78 23.71 -26.71
C MET A 8 2.33 22.70 -25.68
N SER A 9 3.38 23.09 -24.98
CA SER A 9 3.86 22.38 -23.79
C SER A 9 2.72 22.33 -22.77
N GLN A 10 2.31 21.11 -22.42
CA GLN A 10 1.40 20.90 -21.27
C GLN A 10 2.10 21.42 -20.01
N PRO A 11 1.39 22.10 -19.11
CA PRO A 11 1.97 22.50 -17.84
C PRO A 11 2.39 21.26 -17.05
N ASP A 12 3.64 21.25 -16.58
CA ASP A 12 4.20 20.25 -15.67
C ASP A 12 3.45 20.33 -14.33
N VAL A 13 2.33 19.64 -14.23
CA VAL A 13 1.55 19.51 -12.98
C VAL A 13 2.28 18.51 -12.10
N ARG A 14 3.34 18.97 -11.43
CA ARG A 14 3.91 18.23 -10.30
C ARG A 14 2.83 18.10 -9.24
N PRO A 15 2.47 16.85 -8.83
CA PRO A 15 1.57 16.69 -7.70
C PRO A 15 2.19 17.40 -6.50
N ALA A 16 1.36 18.10 -5.74
CA ALA A 16 1.80 18.76 -4.50
C ALA A 16 2.54 17.74 -3.62
N PRO A 17 3.62 18.14 -2.93
CA PRO A 17 4.38 17.22 -2.09
C PRO A 17 3.42 16.58 -1.09
N THR A 18 3.25 15.25 -1.20
CA THR A 18 2.35 14.50 -0.36
C THR A 18 2.92 14.51 1.06
N ARG A 19 2.17 15.06 2.01
CA ARG A 19 2.60 15.07 3.41
C ARG A 19 2.71 13.63 3.90
N THR A 20 3.89 13.21 4.33
CA THR A 20 4.07 11.93 5.01
C THR A 20 3.42 12.02 6.38
N LEU A 21 2.37 11.23 6.59
CA LEU A 21 1.66 11.12 7.86
C LEU A 21 2.29 9.99 8.68
N SER A 22 2.23 10.10 9.99
CA SER A 22 2.65 9.07 10.93
C SER A 22 1.45 8.40 11.60
N SER A 23 1.69 7.35 12.35
CA SER A 23 0.63 6.70 13.15
C SER A 23 -0.02 7.65 14.16
N SER A 24 0.64 8.75 14.54
CA SER A 24 0.10 9.79 15.40
C SER A 24 -0.93 10.71 14.73
N ASP A 25 -1.03 10.66 13.41
CA ASP A 25 -2.04 11.43 12.66
C ASP A 25 -3.45 10.83 12.74
N PHE A 26 -3.59 9.59 13.21
CA PHE A 26 -4.87 9.11 13.74
C PHE A 26 -5.21 9.84 15.05
N ALA A 27 -6.51 10.00 15.33
CA ALA A 27 -6.96 10.60 16.58
C ALA A 27 -6.51 9.83 17.82
N VAL A 28 -6.28 8.52 17.69
CA VAL A 28 -5.87 7.62 18.77
C VAL A 28 -4.69 6.73 18.35
N PRO A 29 -3.84 6.32 19.32
CA PRO A 29 -2.72 5.41 19.05
C PRO A 29 -3.21 4.01 18.67
N ARG A 30 -2.34 3.22 18.06
CA ARG A 30 -2.67 1.86 17.59
C ARG A 30 -3.09 0.91 18.73
N ASP A 31 -2.61 1.15 19.92
CA ASP A 31 -2.92 0.34 21.12
C ASP A 31 -4.29 0.71 21.75
N ASP A 32 -4.98 1.72 21.20
CA ASP A 32 -6.34 2.12 21.58
C ASP A 32 -7.23 2.42 20.36
N ARG A 33 -6.87 1.90 19.19
CA ARG A 33 -7.59 2.14 17.94
C ARG A 33 -8.61 1.04 17.68
N TYR A 34 -9.87 1.44 17.49
CA TYR A 34 -11.01 0.55 17.23
C TYR A 34 -11.70 0.92 15.93
N PHE A 35 -12.74 0.20 15.55
CA PHE A 35 -13.48 0.42 14.31
C PHE A 35 -13.92 1.89 14.13
N GLU A 36 -14.39 2.53 15.20
CA GLU A 36 -14.91 3.90 15.19
C GLU A 36 -13.86 4.95 14.80
N ASP A 37 -12.60 4.64 14.97
CA ASP A 37 -11.48 5.56 14.66
C ASP A 37 -11.09 5.56 13.17
N TYR A 38 -11.65 4.65 12.38
CA TYR A 38 -11.42 4.56 10.94
C TYR A 38 -12.49 5.34 10.18
N VAL A 39 -12.21 6.61 9.90
CA VAL A 39 -13.17 7.54 9.30
C VAL A 39 -13.12 7.49 7.78
N THR A 40 -14.27 7.23 7.14
CA THR A 40 -14.38 7.22 5.67
C THR A 40 -13.89 8.53 5.07
N GLY A 41 -13.07 8.45 4.03
CA GLY A 41 -12.45 9.59 3.35
C GLY A 41 -11.10 10.03 3.94
N ALA A 42 -10.71 9.54 5.13
CA ALA A 42 -9.40 9.85 5.70
C ALA A 42 -8.28 9.22 4.86
N VAL A 43 -7.16 9.94 4.73
CA VAL A 43 -5.96 9.53 3.99
C VAL A 43 -4.76 9.64 4.91
N TYR A 44 -3.99 8.57 4.99
CA TYR A 44 -2.76 8.49 5.79
C TYR A 44 -1.58 8.07 4.92
N GLU A 45 -0.40 8.64 5.15
CA GLU A 45 0.82 8.23 4.48
C GLU A 45 1.89 7.86 5.50
N TYR A 46 2.57 6.73 5.23
CA TYR A 46 3.58 6.15 6.12
C TYR A 46 4.80 5.72 5.30
N GLY A 47 5.95 5.86 5.83
CA GLY A 47 7.19 5.39 5.21
C GLY A 47 8.37 6.15 5.73
N TYR A 48 9.55 5.84 5.26
CA TYR A 48 9.84 5.01 4.06
C TYR A 48 10.38 3.64 4.46
N LEU A 49 10.22 2.67 3.54
CA LEU A 49 10.91 1.39 3.55
C LEU A 49 11.87 1.37 2.34
N THR A 50 13.16 1.12 2.59
CA THR A 50 14.15 0.97 1.50
C THR A 50 14.25 -0.49 1.10
N VAL A 51 14.22 -0.77 -0.20
CA VAL A 51 14.28 -2.11 -0.76
C VAL A 51 15.72 -2.46 -1.08
N THR A 52 16.25 -3.53 -0.50
CA THR A 52 17.60 -4.02 -0.80
C THR A 52 17.59 -5.17 -1.80
N GLU A 53 18.64 -5.30 -2.59
CA GLU A 53 18.81 -6.46 -3.48
C GLU A 53 18.80 -7.78 -2.69
N ALA A 54 19.45 -7.80 -1.53
CA ALA A 54 19.49 -8.98 -0.68
C ALA A 54 18.09 -9.45 -0.26
N GLU A 55 17.19 -8.54 0.13
CA GLU A 55 15.83 -8.87 0.50
C GLU A 55 15.01 -9.37 -0.71
N ILE A 56 15.21 -8.79 -1.89
CA ILE A 56 14.57 -9.27 -3.13
C ILE A 56 14.96 -10.71 -3.41
N LEU A 57 16.27 -11.00 -3.41
CA LEU A 57 16.80 -12.33 -3.68
C LEU A 57 16.35 -13.35 -2.62
N ASP A 58 16.36 -12.97 -1.35
CA ASP A 58 16.02 -13.84 -0.22
C ASP A 58 14.54 -14.24 -0.26
N PHE A 59 13.65 -13.26 -0.48
CA PHE A 59 12.24 -13.53 -0.65
C PHE A 59 11.97 -14.41 -1.88
N ALA A 60 12.55 -14.05 -3.02
CA ALA A 60 12.26 -14.74 -4.28
C ALA A 60 12.76 -16.17 -4.26
N ARG A 61 13.94 -16.47 -3.74
CA ARG A 61 14.46 -17.84 -3.60
C ARG A 61 13.54 -18.75 -2.80
N ARG A 62 12.81 -18.20 -1.85
CA ARG A 62 11.91 -18.96 -0.98
C ARG A 62 10.50 -19.11 -1.55
N PHE A 63 9.98 -18.10 -2.25
CA PHE A 63 8.55 -18.01 -2.56
C PHE A 63 8.21 -17.78 -4.03
N ASP A 64 9.15 -17.25 -4.84
CA ASP A 64 8.92 -16.94 -6.26
C ASP A 64 10.24 -17.01 -7.04
N PRO A 65 10.83 -18.20 -7.20
CA PRO A 65 12.18 -18.37 -7.74
C PRO A 65 12.24 -18.25 -9.28
N GLN A 66 11.55 -17.27 -9.85
CA GLN A 66 11.64 -16.97 -11.27
C GLN A 66 12.97 -16.24 -11.59
N PRO A 67 13.63 -16.52 -12.73
CA PRO A 67 14.92 -15.91 -13.08
C PRO A 67 14.95 -14.38 -13.00
N ILE A 68 13.84 -13.71 -13.33
CA ILE A 68 13.71 -12.24 -13.26
C ILE A 68 13.81 -11.69 -11.83
N HIS A 69 13.65 -12.55 -10.80
CA HIS A 69 13.67 -12.20 -9.39
C HIS A 69 14.87 -12.76 -8.63
N VAL A 70 15.58 -13.77 -9.19
CA VAL A 70 16.67 -14.46 -8.49
C VAL A 70 18.02 -14.39 -9.21
N ASP A 71 18.06 -13.99 -10.46
CA ASP A 71 19.27 -13.92 -11.30
C ASP A 71 19.46 -12.51 -11.87
N PRO A 72 20.30 -11.66 -11.27
CA PRO A 72 20.55 -10.32 -11.78
C PRO A 72 21.12 -10.30 -13.21
N GLY A 73 21.93 -11.30 -13.59
CA GLY A 73 22.49 -11.41 -14.94
C GLY A 73 21.41 -11.69 -16.00
N PHE A 74 20.52 -12.64 -15.72
CA PHE A 74 19.37 -12.92 -16.55
C PHE A 74 18.43 -11.69 -16.64
N ALA A 75 18.10 -11.09 -15.50
CA ALA A 75 17.20 -9.95 -15.41
C ALA A 75 17.72 -8.73 -16.18
N ALA A 76 19.05 -8.51 -16.22
CA ALA A 76 19.66 -7.40 -16.95
C ALA A 76 19.41 -7.43 -18.44
N THR A 77 19.28 -8.63 -19.04
CA THR A 77 19.01 -8.82 -20.46
C THR A 77 17.53 -8.94 -20.82
N GLY A 78 16.68 -8.98 -19.79
CA GLY A 78 15.23 -9.14 -19.93
C GLY A 78 14.49 -7.81 -20.14
N PRO A 79 13.16 -7.87 -20.28
CA PRO A 79 12.31 -6.71 -20.62
C PRO A 79 12.33 -5.61 -19.56
N PHE A 80 12.72 -5.92 -18.33
CA PHE A 80 12.80 -4.94 -17.23
C PHE A 80 14.20 -4.29 -17.11
N GLY A 81 15.21 -4.80 -17.82
CA GLY A 81 16.57 -4.23 -17.83
C GLY A 81 17.30 -4.28 -16.49
N GLY A 82 16.94 -5.22 -15.62
CA GLY A 82 17.54 -5.42 -14.29
C GLY A 82 16.64 -6.17 -13.34
N LEU A 83 17.20 -6.52 -12.18
CA LEU A 83 16.48 -7.23 -11.12
C LEU A 83 15.26 -6.44 -10.63
N ILE A 84 14.16 -7.14 -10.44
CA ILE A 84 12.93 -6.60 -9.86
C ILE A 84 12.41 -7.51 -8.74
N ALA A 85 11.75 -6.91 -7.76
CA ALA A 85 11.08 -7.66 -6.71
C ALA A 85 9.88 -8.44 -7.27
N SER A 86 9.64 -9.63 -6.71
CA SER A 86 8.36 -10.32 -6.91
C SER A 86 7.19 -9.42 -6.49
N GLY A 87 6.08 -9.48 -7.22
CA GLY A 87 4.86 -8.79 -6.83
C GLY A 87 4.39 -9.19 -5.42
N TRP A 88 4.59 -10.44 -5.03
CA TRP A 88 4.29 -10.92 -3.67
C TRP A 88 5.22 -10.35 -2.61
N HIS A 89 6.49 -10.13 -2.95
CA HIS A 89 7.42 -9.40 -2.07
C HIS A 89 6.95 -7.96 -1.89
N THR A 90 6.60 -7.29 -2.99
CA THR A 90 6.05 -5.93 -2.96
C THR A 90 4.80 -5.85 -2.08
N SER A 91 3.90 -6.84 -2.18
CA SER A 91 2.71 -6.94 -1.33
C SER A 91 3.06 -7.15 0.16
N SER A 92 4.10 -7.95 0.43
CA SER A 92 4.58 -8.19 1.81
C SER A 92 5.18 -6.93 2.43
N MET A 93 5.90 -6.12 1.64
CA MET A 93 6.41 -4.81 2.07
C MET A 93 5.28 -3.82 2.39
N MET A 94 4.21 -3.80 1.58
CA MET A 94 3.02 -3.02 1.92
C MET A 94 2.38 -3.49 3.22
N MET A 95 2.26 -4.81 3.40
CA MET A 95 1.72 -5.38 4.64
C MET A 95 2.55 -5.00 5.86
N ARG A 96 3.87 -4.93 5.74
CA ARG A 96 4.76 -4.45 6.79
C ARG A 96 4.42 -3.02 7.21
N LEU A 97 4.24 -2.11 6.26
CA LEU A 97 3.86 -0.72 6.55
C LEU A 97 2.46 -0.62 7.14
N PHE A 98 1.50 -1.42 6.67
CA PHE A 98 0.19 -1.52 7.31
C PHE A 98 0.29 -1.99 8.76
N ALA A 99 1.05 -3.04 9.00
CA ALA A 99 1.22 -3.61 10.34
C ALA A 99 1.97 -2.68 11.29
N ASP A 100 2.93 -1.90 10.80
CA ASP A 100 3.71 -1.00 11.64
C ASP A 100 2.95 0.29 12.00
N HIS A 101 2.04 0.75 11.15
CA HIS A 101 1.49 2.11 11.26
C HIS A 101 -0.03 2.21 11.27
N TYR A 102 -0.71 1.41 10.46
CA TYR A 102 -2.13 1.60 10.16
C TYR A 102 -3.05 0.68 10.96
N LEU A 103 -2.73 -0.61 11.04
CA LEU A 103 -3.60 -1.59 11.67
C LEU A 103 -3.63 -1.43 13.20
N SER A 104 -4.82 -1.60 13.76
CA SER A 104 -5.00 -1.67 15.21
C SER A 104 -4.26 -2.87 15.81
N ARG A 105 -3.66 -2.68 16.98
CA ARG A 105 -3.06 -3.76 17.76
C ARG A 105 -4.06 -4.49 18.66
N VAL A 106 -5.17 -3.83 18.99
CA VAL A 106 -6.15 -4.32 19.97
C VAL A 106 -7.46 -4.79 19.33
N ALA A 107 -7.82 -4.24 18.17
CA ALA A 107 -9.13 -4.49 17.55
C ALA A 107 -9.06 -5.19 16.19
N SER A 108 -7.87 -5.42 15.61
CA SER A 108 -7.74 -6.13 14.33
C SER A 108 -8.12 -7.60 14.50
N ILE A 109 -9.17 -8.03 13.79
CA ILE A 109 -9.71 -9.40 13.88
C ILE A 109 -9.19 -10.26 12.73
N ALA A 110 -9.46 -9.84 11.49
CA ALA A 110 -9.08 -10.57 10.28
C ALA A 110 -9.28 -9.70 9.04
N SER A 111 -8.69 -10.12 7.93
CA SER A 111 -9.03 -9.64 6.60
C SER A 111 -9.72 -10.77 5.82
N PRO A 112 -10.99 -10.62 5.43
CA PRO A 112 -11.67 -11.64 4.64
C PRO A 112 -11.19 -11.71 3.19
N GLY A 113 -10.43 -10.70 2.73
CA GLY A 113 -9.88 -10.72 1.39
C GLY A 113 -9.35 -9.38 0.91
N ILE A 114 -8.76 -9.44 -0.26
CA ILE A 114 -8.19 -8.30 -0.98
C ILE A 114 -8.88 -8.25 -2.34
N GLY A 115 -9.33 -7.07 -2.74
CA GLY A 115 -9.82 -6.79 -4.09
C GLY A 115 -8.82 -5.97 -4.89
N GLU A 116 -8.84 -6.14 -6.21
CA GLU A 116 -8.14 -5.29 -7.18
C GLU A 116 -6.62 -5.17 -6.97
N LEU A 117 -5.95 -6.24 -6.56
CA LEU A 117 -4.49 -6.24 -6.44
C LEU A 117 -3.84 -6.04 -7.82
N ARG A 118 -3.02 -5.00 -7.96
CA ARG A 118 -2.30 -4.63 -9.18
C ARG A 118 -0.87 -4.21 -8.87
N TRP A 119 0.05 -4.54 -9.78
CA TRP A 119 1.45 -4.10 -9.78
C TRP A 119 1.74 -3.30 -11.06
N PRO A 120 1.39 -2.00 -11.10
CA PRO A 120 1.50 -1.19 -12.32
C PRO A 120 2.94 -0.86 -12.73
N ALA A 121 3.90 -0.95 -11.79
CA ALA A 121 5.31 -0.71 -12.06
C ALA A 121 6.21 -1.64 -11.22
N PRO A 122 7.40 -2.00 -11.73
CA PRO A 122 8.34 -2.84 -11.00
C PRO A 122 8.94 -2.11 -9.80
N VAL A 123 9.26 -2.87 -8.75
CA VAL A 123 10.08 -2.42 -7.63
C VAL A 123 11.50 -2.92 -7.82
N ARG A 124 12.48 -2.04 -7.61
CA ARG A 124 13.90 -2.30 -7.86
C ARG A 124 14.74 -2.20 -6.59
N PRO A 125 15.94 -2.79 -6.58
CA PRO A 125 16.91 -2.51 -5.52
C PRO A 125 17.17 -1.02 -5.39
N GLY A 126 17.16 -0.50 -4.16
CA GLY A 126 17.35 0.92 -3.86
C GLY A 126 16.08 1.75 -3.81
N ASP A 127 14.94 1.22 -4.26
CA ASP A 127 13.67 1.93 -4.16
C ASP A 127 13.31 2.26 -2.70
N ARG A 128 12.72 3.43 -2.52
CA ARG A 128 12.19 3.89 -1.23
C ARG A 128 10.68 3.98 -1.33
N LEU A 129 10.00 3.11 -0.60
CA LEU A 129 8.56 2.92 -0.69
C LEU A 129 7.83 3.56 0.48
N ARG A 130 6.75 4.27 0.20
CA ARG A 130 5.79 4.76 1.19
C ARG A 130 4.40 4.21 0.91
N LEU A 131 3.64 4.01 1.96
CA LEU A 131 2.24 3.58 1.91
C LEU A 131 1.32 4.81 1.96
N ARG A 132 0.38 4.90 1.04
CA ARG A 132 -0.81 5.73 1.16
C ARG A 132 -2.00 4.82 1.43
N ALA A 133 -2.69 5.05 2.55
CA ALA A 133 -3.89 4.34 2.97
C ALA A 133 -5.08 5.29 2.94
N THR A 134 -6.07 5.03 2.09
CA THR A 134 -7.31 5.79 1.99
C THR A 134 -8.46 4.93 2.50
N ILE A 135 -9.18 5.40 3.52
CA ILE A 135 -10.38 4.71 4.01
C ILE A 135 -11.54 4.98 3.05
N VAL A 136 -11.87 3.97 2.26
CA VAL A 136 -12.91 4.07 1.22
C VAL A 136 -14.31 3.94 1.81
N ASP A 137 -14.45 3.03 2.79
CA ASP A 137 -15.72 2.73 3.44
C ASP A 137 -15.47 2.15 4.83
N ALA A 138 -16.30 2.51 5.79
CA ALA A 138 -16.29 1.96 7.13
C ALA A 138 -17.75 1.79 7.60
N ARG A 139 -18.16 0.55 7.86
CA ARG A 139 -19.54 0.24 8.25
C ARG A 139 -19.61 -0.82 9.35
N PRO A 140 -20.55 -0.70 10.30
CA PRO A 140 -20.81 -1.76 11.26
C PRO A 140 -21.20 -3.07 10.57
N SER A 141 -20.87 -4.19 11.18
CA SER A 141 -21.33 -5.50 10.70
C SER A 141 -22.82 -5.63 10.92
N ARG A 142 -23.52 -6.19 9.90
CA ARG A 142 -24.95 -6.44 9.97
C ARG A 142 -25.32 -7.65 10.82
N SER A 143 -24.40 -8.59 11.00
CA SER A 143 -24.66 -9.86 11.66
C SER A 143 -23.96 -10.00 13.01
N LYS A 144 -22.98 -9.13 13.32
CA LYS A 144 -22.19 -9.19 14.55
C LYS A 144 -21.97 -7.79 15.10
N PRO A 145 -22.65 -7.42 16.21
CA PRO A 145 -22.62 -6.04 16.72
C PRO A 145 -21.29 -5.62 17.34
N ASP A 146 -20.40 -6.58 17.62
CA ASP A 146 -19.08 -6.38 18.21
C ASP A 146 -18.00 -5.87 17.26
N ARG A 147 -18.31 -5.75 15.95
CA ARG A 147 -17.32 -5.42 14.91
C ARG A 147 -17.87 -4.59 13.78
N GLY A 148 -16.96 -4.02 12.99
CA GLY A 148 -17.25 -3.37 11.73
C GLY A 148 -16.30 -3.82 10.63
N LEU A 149 -16.65 -3.50 9.39
CA LEU A 149 -15.84 -3.72 8.20
C LEU A 149 -15.29 -2.38 7.72
N VAL A 150 -13.98 -2.30 7.55
CA VAL A 150 -13.29 -1.15 6.93
C VAL A 150 -12.71 -1.59 5.60
N ARG A 151 -12.99 -0.83 4.53
CA ARG A 151 -12.36 -0.99 3.22
C ARG A 151 -11.32 0.10 3.05
N THR A 152 -10.10 -0.32 2.80
CA THR A 152 -8.95 0.58 2.64
C THR A 152 -8.33 0.39 1.27
N LYS A 153 -8.25 1.47 0.48
CA LYS A 153 -7.37 1.49 -0.69
C LYS A 153 -5.95 1.71 -0.21
N GLY A 154 -5.06 0.76 -0.46
CA GLY A 154 -3.62 0.87 -0.25
C GLY A 154 -2.92 1.16 -1.55
N GLU A 155 -2.01 2.12 -1.56
CA GLU A 155 -1.09 2.40 -2.66
C GLU A 155 0.33 2.43 -2.11
N LEU A 156 1.21 1.61 -2.70
CA LEU A 156 2.63 1.67 -2.42
C LEU A 156 3.29 2.52 -3.50
N ILE A 157 4.05 3.52 -3.10
CA ILE A 157 4.54 4.60 -3.96
C ILE A 157 6.04 4.70 -3.77
N ASN A 158 6.79 4.75 -4.87
CA ASN A 158 8.24 4.87 -4.85
C ASN A 158 8.71 6.34 -4.70
N GLN A 159 10.02 6.57 -4.72
CA GLN A 159 10.65 7.89 -4.57
C GLN A 159 10.34 8.86 -5.73
N ASP A 160 9.90 8.33 -6.88
CA ASP A 160 9.55 9.11 -8.09
C ASP A 160 8.04 9.38 -8.16
N ASP A 161 7.31 9.24 -7.04
CA ASP A 161 5.86 9.38 -6.94
C ASP A 161 5.05 8.39 -7.81
N GLN A 162 5.69 7.31 -8.26
CA GLN A 162 5.04 6.29 -9.04
C GLN A 162 4.37 5.23 -8.15
N VAL A 163 3.12 4.92 -8.44
CA VAL A 163 2.42 3.80 -7.79
C VAL A 163 2.99 2.48 -8.32
N VAL A 164 3.58 1.68 -7.44
CA VAL A 164 4.16 0.37 -7.75
C VAL A 164 3.26 -0.80 -7.35
N LEU A 165 2.31 -0.55 -6.43
CA LEU A 165 1.28 -1.50 -6.06
C LEU A 165 0.02 -0.75 -5.64
N SER A 166 -1.14 -1.28 -6.01
CA SER A 166 -2.42 -0.84 -5.47
C SER A 166 -3.32 -2.03 -5.15
N LEU A 167 -4.11 -1.90 -4.09
CA LEU A 167 -5.12 -2.88 -3.70
C LEU A 167 -6.26 -2.24 -2.91
N VAL A 168 -7.37 -2.96 -2.76
CA VAL A 168 -8.41 -2.63 -1.79
C VAL A 168 -8.48 -3.76 -0.75
N ALA A 169 -8.01 -3.48 0.46
CA ALA A 169 -8.09 -4.42 1.57
C ALA A 169 -9.42 -4.29 2.31
N MET A 170 -9.94 -5.42 2.79
CA MET A 170 -11.06 -5.47 3.72
C MET A 170 -10.55 -5.88 5.09
N ASN A 171 -10.86 -5.11 6.13
CA ASN A 171 -10.45 -5.40 7.50
C ASN A 171 -11.67 -5.48 8.42
N LEU A 172 -11.78 -6.55 9.17
CA LEU A 172 -12.71 -6.68 10.27
C LEU A 172 -12.05 -6.15 11.54
N LEU A 173 -12.68 -5.15 12.14
CA LEU A 173 -12.19 -4.48 13.35
C LEU A 173 -13.23 -4.56 14.46
N GLY A 174 -12.78 -4.85 15.66
CA GLY A 174 -13.60 -4.79 16.86
C GLY A 174 -14.09 -3.36 17.13
N ARG A 175 -15.29 -3.24 17.65
CA ARG A 175 -15.85 -1.96 18.12
C ARG A 175 -15.45 -1.71 19.57
N ARG A 176 -15.28 -0.44 19.90
CA ARG A 176 -14.98 -0.02 21.29
C ARG A 176 -16.12 -0.39 22.23
N GLU A 177 -17.33 -0.17 21.79
CA GLU A 177 -18.54 -0.60 22.48
C GLU A 177 -19.37 -1.45 21.54
N PRO A 178 -19.65 -2.73 21.85
CA PRO A 178 -20.52 -3.55 21.07
C PRO A 178 -21.93 -2.94 21.00
N GLY A 179 -22.33 -2.52 19.79
CA GLY A 179 -23.68 -2.00 19.57
C GLY A 179 -24.74 -3.09 19.66
N GLN A 180 -25.99 -2.70 19.85
CA GLN A 180 -27.12 -3.59 19.59
C GLN A 180 -27.26 -3.80 18.07
N LEU A 181 -27.68 -4.98 17.67
CA LEU A 181 -28.09 -5.22 16.28
C LEU A 181 -29.29 -4.34 15.96
N PRO A 182 -29.37 -3.74 14.77
CA PRO A 182 -30.54 -3.01 14.34
C PRO A 182 -31.76 -3.91 14.18
#